data_ba3083ac6cbf3d0c515185ed7e764c27
#
_entry.id   ba3083ac6cbf3d0c515185ed7e764c27
#
_cell.length_a   1.000
_cell.length_b   1.000
_cell.length_c   1.000
_cell.angle_alpha   90.00
_cell.angle_beta   90.00
_cell.angle_gamma   90.00
#
_symmetry.space_group_name_H-M   'P 1'
#
loop_
_entity.id
_entity.type
_entity.pdbx_description
1 polymer ?
#
loop_
_entity_poly.entity_id
_entity_poly.type
_entity_poly.pdbx_seq_one_letter_code
_entity_poly.pdbx_strand_id
1 'polypeptide(L)'
;MTFCIISHVDHIQINNQWLAYAPYVREMNLWLKYVDQLIIVAPNQKTEQTAIDLAYDHKDIIFYQVPTFDIKTFRSKIKTIGRLPFIFWQVFRAMQQADHIHLRCPGDIGLIGALIQVVFPKKKKTAKYAGNWDSKANQPWSYRLQKWVLANTFLTHNMQVLVYGEWPNQTKNIKP
;
A
#
# COMPACT_ATOMS: atom_id res chain seq x y z
N MET A 1 6.90 -17.11 -5.76
CA MET A 1 7.04 -16.00 -4.79
C MET A 1 5.67 -15.39 -4.52
N THR A 2 5.26 -15.30 -3.26
CA THR A 2 4.02 -14.64 -2.84
C THR A 2 4.28 -13.14 -2.66
N PHE A 3 3.56 -12.31 -3.42
CA PHE A 3 3.71 -10.85 -3.42
C PHE A 3 2.50 -10.20 -2.76
N CYS A 4 2.72 -9.36 -1.74
CA CYS A 4 1.64 -8.69 -1.01
C CYS A 4 1.64 -7.20 -1.29
N ILE A 5 0.53 -6.68 -1.78
CA ILE A 5 0.30 -5.25 -2.01
C ILE A 5 -0.59 -4.69 -0.91
N ILE A 6 -0.11 -3.66 -0.22
CA ILE A 6 -0.88 -2.86 0.74
C ILE A 6 -1.21 -1.52 0.09
N SER A 7 -2.48 -1.29 -0.21
CA SER A 7 -2.90 -0.12 -0.99
C SER A 7 -4.16 0.54 -0.43
N HIS A 8 -4.25 1.85 -0.60
CA HIS A 8 -5.48 2.61 -0.33
C HIS A 8 -6.33 2.79 -1.60
N VAL A 9 -5.85 2.30 -2.75
CA VAL A 9 -6.59 2.37 -4.01
C VAL A 9 -7.84 1.51 -3.91
N ASP A 10 -8.98 2.06 -4.27
CA ASP A 10 -10.24 1.32 -4.30
C ASP A 10 -10.21 0.24 -5.38
N HIS A 11 -10.71 -0.94 -5.03
CA HIS A 11 -10.83 -2.08 -5.93
C HIS A 11 -12.30 -2.42 -6.13
N ILE A 12 -12.61 -3.03 -7.26
CA ILE A 12 -13.91 -3.62 -7.57
C ILE A 12 -13.71 -5.05 -8.05
N GLN A 13 -14.72 -5.90 -7.84
CA GLN A 13 -14.71 -7.27 -8.34
C GLN A 13 -15.83 -7.47 -9.34
N ILE A 14 -15.48 -7.84 -10.57
CA ILE A 14 -16.41 -8.08 -11.68
C ILE A 14 -16.01 -9.37 -12.37
N ASN A 15 -16.98 -10.28 -12.60
CA ASN A 15 -16.74 -11.56 -13.26
C ASN A 15 -15.54 -12.35 -12.72
N ASN A 16 -15.40 -12.36 -11.40
CA ASN A 16 -14.28 -13.00 -10.69
C ASN A 16 -12.89 -12.38 -10.93
N GLN A 17 -12.84 -11.21 -11.54
CA GLN A 17 -11.61 -10.45 -11.74
C GLN A 17 -11.57 -9.25 -10.79
N TRP A 18 -10.38 -8.96 -10.25
CA TRP A 18 -10.13 -7.76 -9.47
C TRP A 18 -9.65 -6.64 -10.38
N LEU A 19 -10.29 -5.48 -10.29
CA LEU A 19 -9.96 -4.29 -11.05
C LEU A 19 -9.66 -3.14 -10.10
N ALA A 20 -8.83 -2.21 -10.56
CA ALA A 20 -8.56 -0.95 -9.88
C ALA A 20 -8.11 0.11 -10.90
N TYR A 21 -7.78 1.29 -10.42
CA TYR A 21 -7.33 2.41 -11.26
C TYR A 21 -6.21 2.02 -12.22
N ALA A 22 -6.45 2.16 -13.53
CA ALA A 22 -5.62 1.58 -14.60
C ALA A 22 -4.12 1.97 -14.55
N PRO A 23 -3.71 3.23 -14.34
CA PRO A 23 -2.29 3.57 -14.23
C PRO A 23 -1.57 2.80 -13.12
N TYR A 24 -2.24 2.59 -11.99
CA TYR A 24 -1.71 1.81 -10.88
C TYR A 24 -1.64 0.32 -11.23
N VAL A 25 -2.68 -0.26 -11.81
CA VAL A 25 -2.70 -1.68 -12.18
C VAL A 25 -1.66 -1.99 -13.25
N ARG A 26 -1.45 -1.09 -14.24
CA ARG A 26 -0.39 -1.25 -15.24
C ARG A 26 1.00 -1.34 -14.60
N GLU A 27 1.27 -0.50 -13.61
CA GLU A 27 2.52 -0.57 -12.85
C GLU A 27 2.65 -1.91 -12.11
N MET A 28 1.58 -2.37 -11.45
CA MET A 28 1.58 -3.64 -10.73
C MET A 28 1.74 -4.84 -11.67
N ASN A 29 1.07 -4.86 -12.82
CA ASN A 29 1.17 -5.95 -13.79
C ASN A 29 2.61 -6.17 -14.32
N LEU A 30 3.48 -5.15 -14.29
CA LEU A 30 4.89 -5.34 -14.61
C LEU A 30 5.61 -6.23 -13.57
N TRP A 31 5.25 -6.11 -12.31
CA TRP A 31 5.79 -6.91 -11.21
C TRP A 31 5.22 -8.32 -11.21
N LEU A 32 3.91 -8.45 -11.54
CA LEU A 32 3.17 -9.70 -11.44
C LEU A 32 3.66 -10.80 -12.39
N LYS A 33 4.42 -10.45 -13.42
CA LYS A 33 5.07 -11.41 -14.33
C LYS A 33 6.02 -12.40 -13.62
N TYR A 34 6.48 -12.04 -12.41
CA TYR A 34 7.45 -12.81 -11.62
C TYR A 34 6.86 -13.35 -10.31
N VAL A 35 5.52 -13.32 -10.19
CA VAL A 35 4.77 -13.64 -8.97
C VAL A 35 3.93 -14.89 -9.21
N ASP A 36 3.99 -15.85 -8.26
CA ASP A 36 3.17 -17.05 -8.31
C ASP A 36 1.79 -16.82 -7.66
N GLN A 37 1.75 -16.03 -6.58
CA GLN A 37 0.53 -15.69 -5.86
C GLN A 37 0.52 -14.22 -5.45
N LEU A 38 -0.59 -13.54 -5.70
CA LEU A 38 -0.81 -12.15 -5.34
C LEU A 38 -1.74 -12.03 -4.13
N ILE A 39 -1.30 -11.30 -3.12
CA ILE A 39 -2.13 -10.89 -1.99
C ILE A 39 -2.38 -9.39 -2.09
N ILE A 40 -3.64 -8.96 -2.03
CA ILE A 40 -4.02 -7.55 -2.06
C ILE A 40 -4.74 -7.21 -0.74
N VAL A 41 -4.27 -6.18 -0.05
CA VAL A 41 -4.98 -5.57 1.09
C VAL A 41 -5.41 -4.17 0.68
N ALA A 42 -6.69 -4.00 0.45
CA ALA A 42 -7.23 -2.74 -0.07
C ALA A 42 -8.74 -2.60 0.23
N PRO A 43 -9.31 -1.39 0.08
CA PRO A 43 -10.75 -1.21 0.06
C PRO A 43 -11.37 -1.89 -1.16
N ASN A 44 -12.57 -2.43 -0.95
CA ASN A 44 -13.41 -2.95 -2.03
C ASN A 44 -14.69 -2.11 -2.07
N GLN A 45 -14.92 -1.46 -3.19
CA GLN A 45 -16.16 -0.73 -3.46
C GLN A 45 -17.10 -1.59 -4.33
N LYS A 46 -18.37 -1.60 -3.98
CA LYS A 46 -19.41 -2.23 -4.79
C LYS A 46 -19.94 -1.23 -5.80
N THR A 47 -19.14 -0.89 -6.80
CA THR A 47 -19.50 0.06 -7.87
C THR A 47 -19.39 -0.62 -9.22
N GLU A 48 -20.00 -0.03 -10.24
CA GLU A 48 -19.84 -0.47 -11.60
C GLU A 48 -18.45 -0.11 -12.14
N GLN A 49 -17.98 -0.88 -13.11
CA GLN A 49 -16.71 -0.62 -13.79
C GLN A 49 -16.78 0.70 -14.55
N THR A 50 -15.71 1.45 -14.49
CA THR A 50 -15.54 2.69 -15.24
C THR A 50 -14.47 2.52 -16.33
N ALA A 51 -14.37 3.47 -17.26
CA ALA A 51 -13.37 3.45 -18.33
C ALA A 51 -11.91 3.56 -17.85
N ILE A 52 -11.72 3.95 -16.59
CA ILE A 52 -10.39 4.08 -15.96
C ILE A 52 -10.01 2.90 -15.08
N ASP A 53 -10.80 1.83 -15.06
CA ASP A 53 -10.50 0.61 -14.30
C ASP A 53 -9.87 -0.45 -15.21
N LEU A 54 -8.88 -1.15 -14.69
CA LEU A 54 -8.15 -2.21 -15.37
C LEU A 54 -8.08 -3.45 -14.47
N ALA A 55 -8.21 -4.63 -15.07
CA ALA A 55 -8.03 -5.88 -14.36
C ALA A 55 -6.55 -6.18 -14.11
N TYR A 56 -6.25 -6.81 -12.96
CA TYR A 56 -4.95 -7.41 -12.72
C TYR A 56 -4.73 -8.61 -13.67
N ASP A 57 -3.56 -8.68 -14.26
CA ASP A 57 -3.11 -9.79 -15.08
C ASP A 57 -2.50 -10.90 -14.20
N HIS A 58 -3.34 -11.46 -13.32
CA HIS A 58 -2.95 -12.54 -12.42
C HIS A 58 -4.13 -13.43 -12.06
N LYS A 59 -3.92 -14.73 -11.99
CA LYS A 59 -5.01 -15.71 -11.77
C LYS A 59 -5.19 -16.06 -10.29
N ASP A 60 -4.10 -16.13 -9.52
CA ASP A 60 -4.13 -16.49 -8.09
C ASP A 60 -4.05 -15.23 -7.23
N ILE A 61 -5.22 -14.67 -6.89
CA ILE A 61 -5.34 -13.45 -6.09
C ILE A 61 -6.11 -13.74 -4.80
N ILE A 62 -5.46 -13.50 -3.67
CA ILE A 62 -6.08 -13.47 -2.36
C ILE A 62 -6.35 -12.02 -1.99
N PHE A 63 -7.63 -11.67 -1.73
CA PHE A 63 -8.02 -10.31 -1.41
C PHE A 63 -8.43 -10.17 0.05
N TYR A 64 -7.72 -9.36 0.80
CA TYR A 64 -8.04 -8.95 2.16
C TYR A 64 -8.74 -7.60 2.13
N GLN A 65 -10.05 -7.62 2.20
CA GLN A 65 -10.83 -6.38 2.22
C GLN A 65 -10.64 -5.63 3.52
N VAL A 66 -10.32 -4.34 3.41
CA VAL A 66 -10.29 -3.39 4.52
C VAL A 66 -11.25 -2.24 4.26
N PRO A 67 -11.87 -1.65 5.30
CA PRO A 67 -12.73 -0.50 5.12
C PRO A 67 -11.95 0.73 4.70
N THR A 68 -12.59 1.60 3.91
CA THR A 68 -12.07 2.94 3.61
C THR A 68 -11.99 3.79 4.89
N PHE A 69 -10.99 4.66 4.95
CA PHE A 69 -10.90 5.67 6.00
C PHE A 69 -11.84 6.84 5.66
N ASP A 70 -12.77 7.11 6.55
CA ASP A 70 -13.59 8.31 6.49
C ASP A 70 -13.42 9.10 7.80
N ILE A 71 -12.80 10.26 7.71
CA ILE A 71 -12.52 11.15 8.83
C ILE A 71 -13.23 12.50 8.73
N LYS A 72 -14.22 12.62 7.84
CA LYS A 72 -14.91 13.89 7.57
C LYS A 72 -15.77 14.35 8.75
N THR A 73 -16.38 13.41 9.47
CA THR A 73 -17.24 13.73 10.62
C THR A 73 -16.72 13.10 11.92
N PHE A 74 -17.13 13.63 13.07
CA PHE A 74 -16.75 13.07 14.37
C PHE A 74 -17.20 11.61 14.52
N ARG A 75 -18.42 11.29 14.07
CA ARG A 75 -18.94 9.91 14.07
C ARG A 75 -18.13 8.98 13.17
N SER A 76 -17.69 9.45 12.00
CA SER A 76 -16.87 8.64 11.09
C SER A 76 -15.47 8.40 11.67
N LYS A 77 -14.89 9.38 12.39
CA LYS A 77 -13.61 9.22 13.12
C LYS A 77 -13.70 8.10 14.16
N ILE A 78 -14.75 8.09 15.01
CA ILE A 78 -14.95 7.03 16.02
C ILE A 78 -15.09 5.65 15.34
N LYS A 79 -15.90 5.56 14.29
CA LYS A 79 -16.04 4.31 13.52
C LYS A 79 -14.72 3.85 12.92
N THR A 80 -13.93 4.77 12.38
CA THR A 80 -12.61 4.48 11.81
C THR A 80 -11.66 3.95 12.89
N ILE A 81 -11.61 4.59 14.06
CA ILE A 81 -10.80 4.14 15.21
C ILE A 81 -11.19 2.71 15.63
N GLY A 82 -12.48 2.43 15.75
CA GLY A 82 -12.97 1.09 16.10
C GLY A 82 -12.64 0.00 15.06
N ARG A 83 -12.35 0.37 13.82
CA ARG A 83 -11.94 -0.55 12.74
C ARG A 83 -10.42 -0.75 12.65
N LEU A 84 -9.63 0.10 13.29
CA LEU A 84 -8.16 0.01 13.24
C LEU A 84 -7.64 -1.38 13.63
N PRO A 85 -8.07 -2.03 14.75
CA PRO A 85 -7.57 -3.36 15.12
C PRO A 85 -7.80 -4.39 14.01
N PHE A 86 -8.97 -4.34 13.36
CA PHE A 86 -9.28 -5.22 12.24
C PHE A 86 -8.36 -4.97 11.04
N ILE A 87 -8.14 -3.70 10.68
CA ILE A 87 -7.25 -3.33 9.56
C ILE A 87 -5.82 -3.77 9.87
N PHE A 88 -5.32 -3.51 11.08
CA PHE A 88 -4.00 -3.96 11.51
C PHE A 88 -3.85 -5.47 11.40
N TRP A 89 -4.87 -6.22 11.83
CA TRP A 89 -4.88 -7.68 11.74
C TRP A 89 -4.83 -8.19 10.30
N GLN A 90 -5.65 -7.61 9.40
CA GLN A 90 -5.66 -7.99 7.99
C GLN A 90 -4.32 -7.71 7.31
N VAL A 91 -3.75 -6.52 7.56
CA VAL A 91 -2.42 -6.15 7.04
C VAL A 91 -1.34 -7.07 7.59
N PHE A 92 -1.34 -7.33 8.89
CA PHE A 92 -0.37 -8.24 9.53
C PHE A 92 -0.44 -9.65 8.96
N ARG A 93 -1.65 -10.23 8.85
CA ARG A 93 -1.85 -11.57 8.28
C ARG A 93 -1.38 -11.66 6.83
N ALA A 94 -1.71 -10.68 6.03
CA ALA A 94 -1.28 -10.62 4.63
C ALA A 94 0.25 -10.54 4.52
N MET A 95 0.88 -9.66 5.31
CA MET A 95 2.34 -9.54 5.34
C MET A 95 3.04 -10.81 5.85
N GLN A 96 2.43 -11.52 6.80
CA GLN A 96 2.98 -12.77 7.32
C GLN A 96 3.10 -13.85 6.23
N GLN A 97 2.14 -13.94 5.32
CA GLN A 97 2.10 -14.93 4.24
C GLN A 97 3.01 -14.56 3.06
N ALA A 98 3.35 -13.29 2.89
CA ALA A 98 4.10 -12.80 1.75
C ALA A 98 5.60 -13.09 1.84
N ASP A 99 6.24 -13.34 0.69
CA ASP A 99 7.70 -13.32 0.54
C ASP A 99 8.19 -11.90 0.29
N HIS A 100 7.40 -11.10 -0.43
CA HIS A 100 7.69 -9.69 -0.75
C HIS A 100 6.50 -8.81 -0.39
N ILE A 101 6.75 -7.73 0.34
CA ILE A 101 5.75 -6.74 0.76
C ILE A 101 5.93 -5.48 -0.09
N HIS A 102 4.85 -5.03 -0.73
CA HIS A 102 4.80 -3.77 -1.48
C HIS A 102 3.81 -2.80 -0.86
N LEU A 103 4.27 -1.60 -0.52
CA LEU A 103 3.45 -0.54 0.05
C LEU A 103 3.15 0.53 -0.99
N ARG A 104 1.87 0.83 -1.20
CA ARG A 104 1.44 2.00 -1.98
C ARG A 104 1.23 3.19 -1.05
N CYS A 105 2.08 4.19 -1.17
CA CYS A 105 2.14 5.39 -0.35
C CYS A 105 2.02 6.66 -1.23
N PRO A 106 1.62 7.82 -0.68
CA PRO A 106 1.07 8.01 0.66
C PRO A 106 -0.39 7.57 0.77
N GLY A 107 -0.86 7.35 1.99
CA GLY A 107 -2.25 7.03 2.31
C GLY A 107 -2.38 6.36 3.68
N ASP A 108 -3.58 6.33 4.23
CA ASP A 108 -3.80 5.85 5.60
C ASP A 108 -3.48 4.35 5.74
N ILE A 109 -3.92 3.53 4.77
CA ILE A 109 -3.61 2.09 4.74
C ILE A 109 -2.11 1.88 4.49
N GLY A 110 -1.49 2.70 3.62
CA GLY A 110 -0.04 2.71 3.40
C GLY A 110 0.74 3.07 4.67
N LEU A 111 0.24 4.00 5.50
CA LEU A 111 0.83 4.32 6.81
C LEU A 111 0.77 3.14 7.76
N ILE A 112 -0.39 2.46 7.87
CA ILE A 112 -0.53 1.25 8.68
C ILE A 112 0.45 0.19 8.18
N GLY A 113 0.55 -0.02 6.88
CA GLY A 113 1.53 -0.91 6.27
C GLY A 113 2.97 -0.55 6.63
N ALA A 114 3.31 0.74 6.57
CA ALA A 114 4.64 1.24 6.92
C ALA A 114 5.00 1.00 8.40
N LEU A 115 4.02 1.03 9.31
CA LEU A 115 4.22 0.71 10.72
C LEU A 115 4.35 -0.79 10.96
N ILE A 116 3.47 -1.61 10.38
CA ILE A 116 3.45 -3.06 10.60
C ILE A 116 4.67 -3.75 9.97
N GLN A 117 5.17 -3.28 8.82
CA GLN A 117 6.31 -3.90 8.15
C GLN A 117 7.58 -3.96 9.02
N VAL A 118 7.68 -3.14 10.06
CA VAL A 118 8.81 -3.10 10.99
C VAL A 118 9.03 -4.46 11.69
N VAL A 119 7.94 -5.19 11.97
CA VAL A 119 8.02 -6.51 12.60
C VAL A 119 8.42 -7.63 11.64
N PHE A 120 8.64 -7.32 10.37
CA PHE A 120 9.11 -8.27 9.36
C PHE A 120 10.49 -7.88 8.77
N PRO A 121 11.56 -7.76 9.56
CA PRO A 121 12.84 -7.22 9.10
C PRO A 121 13.52 -8.08 8.04
N LYS A 122 13.25 -9.38 8.01
CA LYS A 122 13.89 -10.34 7.08
C LYS A 122 13.20 -10.38 5.70
N LYS A 123 11.96 -9.92 5.57
CA LYS A 123 11.23 -9.96 4.29
C LYS A 123 11.74 -8.88 3.33
N LYS A 124 11.74 -9.19 2.03
CA LYS A 124 11.99 -8.21 0.98
C LYS A 124 10.83 -7.23 0.93
N LYS A 125 11.14 -5.95 0.77
CA LYS A 125 10.12 -4.90 0.81
C LYS A 125 10.40 -3.82 -0.21
N THR A 126 9.31 -3.29 -0.78
CA THR A 126 9.32 -2.08 -1.59
C THR A 126 8.20 -1.15 -1.14
N ALA A 127 8.40 0.15 -1.26
CA ALA A 127 7.35 1.12 -1.11
C ALA A 127 7.39 2.08 -2.31
N LYS A 128 6.26 2.32 -2.95
CA LYS A 128 6.12 3.38 -3.94
C LYS A 128 5.46 4.57 -3.28
N TYR A 129 6.21 5.66 -3.09
CA TYR A 129 5.65 6.92 -2.61
C TYR A 129 5.26 7.80 -3.79
N ALA A 130 4.01 7.73 -4.19
CA ALA A 130 3.48 8.44 -5.37
C ALA A 130 3.06 9.89 -5.09
N GLY A 131 3.47 10.44 -3.94
CA GLY A 131 3.24 11.84 -3.56
C GLY A 131 4.52 12.66 -3.64
N ASN A 132 4.41 13.93 -3.23
CA ASN A 132 5.57 14.81 -3.15
C ASN A 132 6.50 14.38 -2.00
N TRP A 133 7.76 14.03 -2.32
CA TRP A 133 8.76 13.61 -1.34
C TRP A 133 9.49 14.81 -0.68
N ASP A 134 9.31 16.04 -1.18
CA ASP A 134 9.95 17.21 -0.62
C ASP A 134 9.68 17.35 0.89
N SER A 135 10.74 17.46 1.67
CA SER A 135 10.66 17.65 3.13
C SER A 135 10.06 19.01 3.52
N LYS A 136 10.15 20.01 2.64
CA LYS A 136 9.64 21.36 2.83
C LYS A 136 8.17 21.50 2.42
N ALA A 137 7.60 20.51 1.71
CA ALA A 137 6.21 20.56 1.29
C ALA A 137 5.26 20.54 2.48
N ASN A 138 4.28 21.44 2.46
CA ASN A 138 3.21 21.46 3.47
C ASN A 138 2.30 20.24 3.26
N GLN A 139 2.46 19.24 4.11
CA GLN A 139 1.74 17.96 4.04
C GLN A 139 1.09 17.62 5.36
N PRO A 140 0.00 16.83 5.35
CA PRO A 140 -0.62 16.30 6.57
C PRO A 140 0.40 15.59 7.47
N TRP A 141 0.18 15.62 8.77
CA TRP A 141 1.09 14.98 9.74
C TRP A 141 1.28 13.48 9.48
N SER A 142 0.23 12.79 9.01
CA SER A 142 0.27 11.37 8.67
C SER A 142 1.23 11.07 7.51
N TYR A 143 1.29 11.97 6.51
CA TYR A 143 2.24 11.84 5.39
C TYR A 143 3.67 12.13 5.82
N ARG A 144 3.85 13.12 6.72
CA ARG A 144 5.18 13.42 7.30
C ARG A 144 5.69 12.25 8.14
N LEU A 145 4.82 11.65 8.97
CA LEU A 145 5.16 10.45 9.74
C LEU A 145 5.51 9.28 8.82
N GLN A 146 4.74 9.06 7.75
CA GLN A 146 5.01 8.01 6.77
C GLN A 146 6.36 8.19 6.08
N LYS A 147 6.68 9.41 5.62
CA LYS A 147 8.01 9.72 5.06
C LYS A 147 9.14 9.46 6.07
N TRP A 148 8.95 9.87 7.31
CA TRP A 148 9.93 9.65 8.37
C TRP A 148 10.17 8.15 8.61
N VAL A 149 9.12 7.35 8.73
CA VAL A 149 9.24 5.88 8.87
C VAL A 149 9.94 5.28 7.65
N LEU A 150 9.53 5.65 6.44
CA LEU A 150 10.09 5.10 5.19
C LEU A 150 11.56 5.49 4.98
N ALA A 151 11.97 6.69 5.39
CA ALA A 151 13.36 7.14 5.31
C ALA A 151 14.25 6.52 6.40
N ASN A 152 13.67 5.95 7.47
CA ASN A 152 14.43 5.37 8.56
C ASN A 152 14.91 3.96 8.18
N THR A 153 16.21 3.81 7.88
CA THR A 153 16.81 2.53 7.45
C THR A 153 16.83 1.45 8.54
N PHE A 154 16.73 1.82 9.82
CA PHE A 154 16.59 0.87 10.92
C PHE A 154 15.17 0.28 10.98
N LEU A 155 14.14 1.10 10.79
CA LEU A 155 12.75 0.63 10.78
C LEU A 155 12.39 -0.09 9.48
N THR A 156 13.09 0.20 8.37
CA THR A 156 12.81 -0.32 7.04
C THR A 156 13.88 -1.30 6.54
N HIS A 157 14.30 -2.23 7.39
CA HIS A 157 15.22 -3.28 6.95
C HIS A 157 14.74 -3.96 5.65
N ASN A 158 15.67 -4.18 4.69
CA ASN A 158 15.39 -4.81 3.39
C ASN A 158 14.29 -4.11 2.56
N MET A 159 14.12 -2.79 2.73
CA MET A 159 13.15 -2.01 1.96
C MET A 159 13.84 -1.05 1.00
N GLN A 160 13.33 -0.99 -0.23
CA GLN A 160 13.60 0.09 -1.18
C GLN A 160 12.35 0.96 -1.30
N VAL A 161 12.53 2.27 -1.19
CA VAL A 161 11.45 3.26 -1.30
C VAL A 161 11.63 4.02 -2.60
N LEU A 162 10.69 3.82 -3.53
CA LEU A 162 10.68 4.46 -4.84
C LEU A 162 9.95 5.80 -4.73
N VAL A 163 10.59 6.87 -5.14
CA VAL A 163 10.06 8.24 -5.12
C VAL A 163 10.17 8.89 -6.51
N TYR A 164 9.43 9.96 -6.75
CA TYR A 164 9.60 10.75 -7.97
C TYR A 164 10.68 11.79 -7.76
N GLY A 165 11.66 11.80 -8.64
CA GLY A 165 12.76 12.79 -8.65
C GLY A 165 13.87 12.51 -7.63
N GLU A 166 14.95 13.24 -7.80
CA GLU A 166 16.11 13.21 -6.90
C GLU A 166 15.95 14.30 -5.83
N TRP A 167 16.25 13.94 -4.58
CA TRP A 167 16.09 14.84 -3.44
C TRP A 167 17.38 14.91 -2.63
N PRO A 168 17.78 16.09 -2.12
CA PRO A 168 18.99 16.22 -1.29
C PRO A 168 18.84 15.43 0.02
N ASN A 169 19.95 14.92 0.54
CA ASN A 169 20.03 14.21 1.83
C ASN A 169 19.15 12.96 1.93
N GLN A 170 18.95 12.25 0.83
CA GLN A 170 18.24 10.97 0.83
C GLN A 170 19.02 9.88 1.55
N THR A 171 18.32 9.05 2.30
CA THR A 171 18.87 7.82 2.89
C THR A 171 19.07 6.76 1.80
N LYS A 172 19.99 5.82 2.02
CA LYS A 172 20.40 4.81 1.02
C LYS A 172 19.28 3.94 0.47
N ASN A 173 18.17 3.80 1.20
CA ASN A 173 17.00 3.01 0.81
C ASN A 173 16.01 3.79 -0.09
N ILE A 174 16.16 5.11 -0.24
CA ILE A 174 15.35 5.93 -1.14
C ILE A 174 15.94 5.84 -2.56
N LYS A 175 15.09 5.59 -3.54
CA LYS A 175 15.45 5.46 -4.95
C LYS A 175 14.54 6.35 -5.81
N PRO A 176 15.10 7.18 -6.70
CA PRO A 176 14.33 7.99 -7.66
C PRO A 176 13.65 7.12 -8.73
#